data_7a25310c84f6e4ce1872a66aefd78c8e
#
_entry.id   7a25310c84f6e4ce1872a66aefd78c8e
#
_cell.length_a   1.000
_cell.length_b   1.000
_cell.length_c   1.000
_cell.angle_alpha   90.00
_cell.angle_beta   90.00
_cell.angle_gamma   90.00
#
_symmetry.space_group_name_H-M   'P 1'
#
loop_
_entity.id
_entity.type
_entity.pdbx_description
1 polymer ?
#
loop_
_entity_poly.entity_id
_entity_poly.type
_entity_poly.pdbx_seq_one_letter_code
_entity_poly.pdbx_strand_id
1 'polypeptide(L)'
;MFMAKITGSVVFTKKEDSLTGKKLMIVQPVDANGENVRSEEVACDSVGAGIGEYVLVARGNAARSVFAEPNSAIDSAIIAIVDSFDK
;
A
#
# COMPACT_ATOMS: atom_id res chain seq x y z
N MET A 1 -2.53 -3.92 10.02
CA MET A 1 -2.11 -4.64 8.79
C MET A 1 -3.34 -5.23 8.11
N PHE A 2 -3.39 -5.19 6.79
CA PHE A 2 -4.52 -5.76 6.05
C PHE A 2 -4.04 -6.29 4.69
N MET A 3 -4.85 -7.17 4.09
CA MET A 3 -4.63 -7.71 2.76
C MET A 3 -5.33 -6.82 1.73
N ALA A 4 -4.73 -6.68 0.56
CA ALA A 4 -5.31 -5.88 -0.50
C ALA A 4 -4.85 -6.37 -1.88
N LYS A 5 -5.57 -5.93 -2.91
CA LYS A 5 -5.17 -6.11 -4.31
C LYS A 5 -4.86 -4.74 -4.88
N ILE A 6 -3.76 -4.62 -5.61
CA ILE A 6 -3.40 -3.36 -6.27
C ILE A 6 -4.27 -3.20 -7.51
N THR A 7 -5.04 -2.10 -7.58
CA THR A 7 -5.96 -1.83 -8.68
C THR A 7 -5.53 -0.67 -9.56
N GLY A 8 -4.54 0.12 -9.12
CA GLY A 8 -4.08 1.25 -9.90
C GLY A 8 -2.92 1.96 -9.23
N SER A 9 -2.51 3.07 -9.81
CA SER A 9 -1.48 3.94 -9.26
C SER A 9 -1.98 5.38 -9.22
N VAL A 10 -1.39 6.19 -8.33
CA VAL A 10 -1.75 7.60 -8.18
C VAL A 10 -0.74 8.46 -8.93
N VAL A 11 -1.24 9.34 -9.78
CA VAL A 11 -0.43 10.33 -10.50
C VAL A 11 -0.83 11.72 -10.00
N PHE A 12 0.15 12.53 -9.62
CA PHE A 12 -0.14 13.88 -9.09
C PHE A 12 0.78 14.91 -9.72
N THR A 13 0.28 16.15 -9.87
CA THR A 13 1.04 17.27 -10.43
C THR A 13 1.81 18.03 -9.35
N LYS A 14 1.27 18.08 -8.13
CA LYS A 14 1.91 18.70 -6.97
C LYS A 14 1.81 17.76 -5.79
N LYS A 15 2.84 17.75 -4.93
CA LYS A 15 2.90 16.89 -3.77
C LYS A 15 3.72 17.52 -2.66
N GLU A 16 3.46 17.06 -1.44
CA GLU A 16 4.26 17.41 -0.27
C GLU A 16 5.63 16.72 -0.39
N ASP A 17 6.70 17.35 0.15
CA ASP A 17 8.08 16.90 -0.06
C ASP A 17 8.35 15.46 0.39
N SER A 18 7.70 14.99 1.46
CA SER A 18 7.89 13.62 1.95
C SER A 18 7.41 12.56 0.96
N LEU A 19 6.63 12.93 -0.05
CA LEU A 19 6.16 12.01 -1.09
C LEU A 19 7.11 11.94 -2.29
N THR A 20 8.14 12.79 -2.34
CA THR A 20 9.08 12.82 -3.45
C THR A 20 9.80 11.48 -3.59
N GLY A 21 9.80 10.90 -4.79
CA GLY A 21 10.42 9.61 -5.06
C GLY A 21 9.62 8.41 -4.57
N LYS A 22 8.46 8.63 -3.97
CA LYS A 22 7.58 7.56 -3.49
C LYS A 22 6.59 7.16 -4.58
N LYS A 23 6.27 5.87 -4.64
CA LYS A 23 5.27 5.32 -5.55
C LYS A 23 4.00 5.04 -4.77
N LEU A 24 2.94 5.79 -5.06
CA LEU A 24 1.64 5.62 -4.41
C LEU A 24 0.72 4.80 -5.28
N MET A 25 0.14 3.76 -4.69
CA MET A 25 -0.73 2.80 -5.36
C MET A 25 -2.13 2.86 -4.80
N ILE A 26 -3.11 2.57 -5.66
CA ILE A 26 -4.49 2.36 -5.22
C ILE A 26 -4.61 0.89 -4.85
N VAL A 27 -5.02 0.62 -3.61
CA VAL A 27 -5.16 -0.74 -3.09
C VAL A 27 -6.61 -0.98 -2.70
N GLN A 28 -7.14 -2.14 -3.09
CA GLN A 28 -8.49 -2.59 -2.76
C GLN A 28 -8.39 -3.60 -1.62
N PRO A 29 -8.79 -3.22 -0.38
CA PRO A 29 -8.78 -4.18 0.73
C PRO A 29 -9.66 -5.39 0.43
N VAL A 30 -9.14 -6.58 0.74
CA VAL A 30 -9.82 -7.86 0.48
C VAL A 30 -9.70 -8.77 1.70
N ASP A 31 -10.57 -9.79 1.75
CA ASP A 31 -10.44 -10.88 2.71
C ASP A 31 -9.59 -12.02 2.11
N ALA A 32 -9.41 -13.10 2.86
CA ALA A 32 -8.59 -14.25 2.43
C ALA A 32 -9.22 -15.05 1.27
N ASN A 33 -10.45 -14.73 0.86
CA ASN A 33 -11.09 -15.29 -0.33
C ASN A 33 -10.95 -14.37 -1.55
N GLY A 34 -10.28 -13.22 -1.39
CA GLY A 34 -10.15 -12.22 -2.45
C GLY A 34 -11.37 -11.34 -2.62
N GLU A 35 -12.34 -11.40 -1.70
CA GLU A 35 -13.55 -10.58 -1.75
C GLU A 35 -13.28 -9.18 -1.21
N ASN A 36 -13.85 -8.16 -1.84
CA ASN A 36 -13.72 -6.77 -1.38
C ASN A 36 -14.43 -6.58 -0.05
N VAL A 37 -13.78 -5.93 0.91
CA VAL A 37 -14.32 -5.73 2.26
C VAL A 37 -14.61 -4.29 2.62
N ARG A 38 -14.03 -3.33 1.90
CA ARG A 38 -14.29 -1.89 2.11
C ARG A 38 -13.74 -1.08 0.93
N SER A 39 -13.85 0.25 1.01
CA SER A 39 -13.39 1.17 -0.04
C SER A 39 -11.90 1.07 -0.31
N GLU A 40 -11.52 1.42 -1.52
CA GLU A 40 -10.12 1.54 -1.92
C GLU A 40 -9.38 2.57 -1.07
N GLU A 41 -8.08 2.37 -0.92
CA GLU A 41 -7.19 3.25 -0.17
C GLU A 41 -5.93 3.49 -1.00
N VAL A 42 -5.12 4.46 -0.55
CA VAL A 42 -3.82 4.74 -1.15
C VAL A 42 -2.75 4.26 -0.20
N ALA A 43 -1.76 3.54 -0.73
CA ALA A 43 -0.62 3.05 0.05
C ALA A 43 0.67 3.26 -0.74
N CYS A 44 1.77 3.47 -0.02
CA CYS A 44 3.08 3.66 -0.62
C CYS A 44 3.78 2.31 -0.80
N ASP A 45 4.29 2.05 -1.99
CA ASP A 45 4.99 0.81 -2.28
C ASP A 45 6.43 0.82 -1.74
N SER A 46 6.85 -0.29 -1.12
CA SER A 46 8.23 -0.49 -0.65
C SER A 46 8.87 -1.76 -1.22
N VAL A 47 8.14 -2.54 -2.01
CA VAL A 47 8.60 -3.88 -2.45
C VAL A 47 8.57 -4.09 -3.97
N GLY A 48 8.16 -3.08 -4.73
CA GLY A 48 8.07 -3.20 -6.18
C GLY A 48 6.84 -3.93 -6.66
N ALA A 49 5.72 -3.79 -5.96
CA ALA A 49 4.47 -4.45 -6.33
C ALA A 49 3.84 -3.80 -7.57
N GLY A 50 3.12 -4.59 -8.35
CA GLY A 50 2.46 -4.16 -9.57
C GLY A 50 0.94 -4.30 -9.52
N ILE A 51 0.27 -3.66 -10.49
CA ILE A 51 -1.18 -3.73 -10.63
C ILE A 51 -1.61 -5.20 -10.83
N GLY A 52 -2.64 -5.60 -10.11
CA GLY A 52 -3.17 -6.96 -10.13
C GLY A 52 -2.60 -7.88 -9.07
N GLU A 53 -1.52 -7.50 -8.41
CA GLU A 53 -0.92 -8.33 -7.36
C GLU A 53 -1.64 -8.16 -6.03
N TYR A 54 -1.67 -9.23 -5.24
CA TYR A 54 -2.13 -9.19 -3.85
C TYR A 54 -0.96 -8.83 -2.94
N VAL A 55 -1.23 -8.02 -1.92
CA VAL A 55 -0.20 -7.44 -1.05
C VAL A 55 -0.65 -7.42 0.40
N LEU A 56 0.33 -7.23 1.30
CA LEU A 56 0.07 -6.85 2.69
C LEU A 56 0.40 -5.37 2.86
N VAL A 57 -0.46 -4.67 3.59
CA VAL A 57 -0.34 -3.24 3.84
C VAL A 57 -0.25 -3.00 5.34
N ALA A 58 0.78 -2.27 5.77
CA ALA A 58 0.94 -1.80 7.14
C ALA A 58 0.43 -0.37 7.26
N ARG A 59 -0.02 0.02 8.45
CA ARG A 59 -0.57 1.35 8.72
C ARG A 59 0.16 2.04 9.88
N GLY A 60 -0.04 3.35 9.97
CA GLY A 60 0.40 4.17 11.09
C GLY A 60 1.91 4.19 11.26
N ASN A 61 2.38 4.10 12.49
CA ASN A 61 3.81 4.13 12.80
C ASN A 61 4.57 2.96 12.16
N ALA A 62 3.94 1.80 12.03
CA ALA A 62 4.56 0.66 11.35
C ALA A 62 4.86 1.00 9.89
N ALA A 63 3.95 1.67 9.20
CA ALA A 63 4.17 2.11 7.82
C ALA A 63 5.29 3.14 7.73
N ARG A 64 5.33 4.11 8.62
CA ARG A 64 6.37 5.14 8.64
C ARG A 64 7.75 4.53 8.88
N SER A 65 7.83 3.51 9.73
CA SER A 65 9.08 2.81 10.03
C SER A 65 9.70 2.14 8.81
N VAL A 66 8.88 1.67 7.86
CA VAL A 66 9.35 1.05 6.62
C VAL A 66 10.23 2.01 5.82
N PHE A 67 9.89 3.29 5.80
CA PHE A 67 10.63 4.30 5.03
C PHE A 67 11.63 5.08 5.89
N ALA A 68 11.72 4.81 7.19
CA ALA A 68 12.60 5.49 8.13
C ALA A 68 12.45 7.03 8.11
N GLU A 69 11.22 7.51 7.90
CA GLU A 69 10.90 8.94 7.79
C GLU A 69 9.79 9.29 8.78
N PRO A 70 10.12 9.59 10.06
CA PRO A 70 9.11 9.74 11.11
C PRO A 70 8.12 10.89 10.89
N ASN A 71 8.51 11.90 10.11
CA ASN A 71 7.67 13.07 9.83
C ASN A 71 7.02 13.02 8.44
N SER A 72 7.03 11.85 7.81
CA SER A 72 6.44 11.67 6.49
C SER A 72 4.91 11.70 6.56
N ALA A 73 4.28 12.17 5.48
CA ALA A 73 2.83 12.11 5.30
C ALA A 73 2.32 10.69 5.07
N ILE A 74 3.22 9.71 4.85
CA ILE A 74 2.87 8.32 4.57
C ILE A 74 2.45 7.61 5.84
N ASP A 75 1.24 7.03 5.82
CA ASP A 75 0.71 6.24 6.93
C ASP A 75 0.21 4.85 6.50
N SER A 76 0.44 4.47 5.25
CA SER A 76 0.12 3.14 4.73
C SER A 76 1.21 2.71 3.77
N ALA A 77 1.81 1.53 4.02
CA ALA A 77 2.92 1.01 3.23
C ALA A 77 2.64 -0.42 2.78
N ILE A 78 2.88 -0.69 1.49
CA ILE A 78 2.86 -2.04 0.95
C ILE A 78 4.17 -2.69 1.35
N ILE A 79 4.11 -3.77 2.15
CA ILE A 79 5.28 -4.39 2.77
C ILE A 79 5.59 -5.79 2.25
N ALA A 80 4.68 -6.41 1.52
CA ALA A 80 4.89 -7.76 0.97
C ALA A 80 4.00 -8.00 -0.24
N ILE A 81 4.50 -8.78 -1.19
CA ILE A 81 3.71 -9.32 -2.29
C ILE A 81 3.30 -10.73 -1.89
N VAL A 82 2.00 -11.05 -2.00
CA VAL A 82 1.43 -12.31 -1.55
C VAL A 82 1.18 -13.23 -2.75
N ASP A 83 1.75 -14.43 -2.70
CA ASP A 83 1.54 -15.42 -3.77
C ASP A 83 0.24 -16.20 -3.57
N SER A 84 -0.11 -16.52 -2.33
CA SER A 84 -1.34 -17.26 -2.02
C SER A 84 -1.80 -17.00 -0.59
N PHE A 85 -3.09 -17.24 -0.36
CA PHE A 85 -3.69 -17.21 0.99
C PHE A 85 -4.04 -18.64 1.37
N ASP A 86 -3.27 -19.22 2.30
CA ASP A 86 -3.50 -20.59 2.77
C ASP A 86 -4.41 -20.57 3.99
N LYS A 87 -5.58 -21.21 3.87
CA LYS A 87 -6.59 -21.23 4.92
C LYS A 87 -6.75 -22.63 5.51
#